data_b0b01ad244a132dd2e78f4dbea2e70e0
#
_entry.id   b0b01ad244a132dd2e78f4dbea2e70e0
#
_cell.length_a   1.000
_cell.length_b   1.000
_cell.length_c   1.000
_cell.angle_alpha   90.00
_cell.angle_beta   90.00
_cell.angle_gamma   90.00
#
_symmetry.space_group_name_H-M   'P 1'
#
loop_
_entity.id
_entity.type
_entity.pdbx_description
1 polymer ?
#
loop_
_entity_poly.entity_id
_entity_poly.type
_entity_poly.pdbx_seq_one_letter_code
_entity_poly.pdbx_strand_id
1 'polypeptide(L)'
;MSVSLSFGEGVVAPGAKPVKIASEFEFTEGPSADRAGNVFFTDQPNDRIMEYSIDGKISEWLKPAGRANGTRFDREGNLIVCADENNQLWSISPQKKVSVLVTDFEGHLLNGPNDVWVMANGDIYFTDPLYARKYWKRDPASQQPGQYVYFRDHRNGAVRVVDRGYKQPNGIVGTPDGKTLYVADIGDHKTYVYTIQDGGDLTDRRPFCAMGSDGMTIDEQGNIYLTGKGVTVFDPSGRQIDHIDIQEPWTANLTFCGPNRDQLFIAASKSVYVVKMRVHGVR
;
A
#
# COMPACT_ATOMS: atom_id res chain seq x y z
N MET A 1 -4.95 -38.65 11.57
CA MET A 1 -5.84 -38.34 10.41
C MET A 1 -5.53 -36.91 9.98
N SER A 2 -4.92 -36.75 8.83
CA SER A 2 -4.64 -35.43 8.26
C SER A 2 -5.94 -34.89 7.65
N VAL A 3 -6.51 -33.85 8.23
CA VAL A 3 -7.64 -33.13 7.65
C VAL A 3 -7.05 -32.28 6.53
N SER A 4 -7.17 -32.76 5.29
CA SER A 4 -6.95 -31.91 4.11
C SER A 4 -8.06 -30.88 4.09
N LEU A 5 -7.76 -29.63 4.46
CA LEU A 5 -8.63 -28.51 4.19
C LEU A 5 -8.67 -28.35 2.66
N SER A 6 -9.77 -28.74 2.04
CA SER A 6 -10.09 -28.38 0.65
C SER A 6 -10.35 -26.87 0.66
N PHE A 7 -9.30 -26.07 0.36
CA PHE A 7 -9.49 -24.69 -0.03
C PHE A 7 -10.35 -24.70 -1.29
N GLY A 8 -11.38 -23.87 -1.33
CA GLY A 8 -12.09 -23.58 -2.58
C GLY A 8 -11.10 -23.17 -3.67
N GLU A 9 -11.55 -23.09 -4.90
CA GLU A 9 -10.68 -22.67 -6.00
C GLU A 9 -9.96 -21.36 -5.64
N GLY A 10 -8.59 -21.38 -5.60
CA GLY A 10 -7.76 -20.25 -5.19
C GLY A 10 -7.94 -19.00 -6.07
N VAL A 11 -7.41 -17.86 -5.65
CA VAL A 11 -7.55 -16.57 -6.35
C VAL A 11 -6.64 -16.43 -7.57
N VAL A 12 -5.61 -17.26 -7.69
CA VAL A 12 -4.70 -17.31 -8.85
C VAL A 12 -5.36 -18.07 -10.01
N ALA A 13 -5.15 -17.60 -11.24
CA ALA A 13 -5.69 -18.28 -12.42
C ALA A 13 -5.10 -19.70 -12.56
N PRO A 14 -5.88 -20.68 -13.05
CA PRO A 14 -5.41 -22.07 -13.16
C PRO A 14 -4.08 -22.18 -13.90
N GLY A 15 -3.08 -22.80 -13.27
CA GLY A 15 -1.76 -23.01 -13.84
C GLY A 15 -0.85 -21.76 -13.88
N ALA A 16 -1.35 -20.58 -13.51
CA ALA A 16 -0.53 -19.38 -13.44
C ALA A 16 0.43 -19.44 -12.23
N LYS A 17 1.61 -18.82 -12.40
CA LYS A 17 2.63 -18.69 -11.36
C LYS A 17 3.18 -17.26 -11.39
N PRO A 18 3.70 -16.72 -10.28
CA PRO A 18 4.42 -15.46 -10.28
C PRO A 18 5.62 -15.51 -11.25
N VAL A 19 5.66 -14.53 -12.15
CA VAL A 19 6.76 -14.37 -13.11
C VAL A 19 7.56 -13.15 -12.67
N LYS A 20 8.86 -13.35 -12.41
CA LYS A 20 9.78 -12.24 -12.14
C LYS A 20 9.99 -11.46 -13.45
N ILE A 21 9.69 -10.16 -13.43
CA ILE A 21 9.81 -9.28 -14.60
C ILE A 21 11.04 -8.39 -14.57
N ALA A 22 11.58 -8.10 -13.38
CA ALA A 22 12.86 -7.40 -13.19
C ALA A 22 13.43 -7.63 -11.79
N SER A 23 14.73 -7.38 -11.60
CA SER A 23 15.45 -7.60 -10.32
C SER A 23 16.64 -6.65 -10.10
N GLU A 24 16.65 -5.48 -10.76
CA GLU A 24 17.75 -4.50 -10.70
C GLU A 24 17.47 -3.31 -9.81
N PHE A 25 16.66 -3.49 -8.77
CA PHE A 25 16.30 -2.47 -7.80
C PHE A 25 17.05 -2.65 -6.48
N GLU A 26 17.00 -1.65 -5.60
CA GLU A 26 17.55 -1.79 -4.26
C GLU A 26 16.49 -2.20 -3.23
N PHE A 27 15.28 -1.63 -3.30
CA PHE A 27 14.11 -2.06 -2.54
C PHE A 27 12.83 -1.53 -3.19
N THR A 28 12.03 -2.44 -3.74
CA THR A 28 10.78 -2.10 -4.44
C THR A 28 9.61 -2.00 -3.48
N GLU A 29 8.82 -0.92 -3.61
CA GLU A 29 7.69 -0.61 -2.75
C GLU A 29 6.56 0.10 -3.50
N GLY A 30 5.48 0.39 -2.80
CA GLY A 30 4.39 1.29 -3.11
C GLY A 30 3.79 1.19 -4.50
N PRO A 31 3.49 0.00 -5.04
CA PRO A 31 2.93 -0.10 -6.38
C PRO A 31 1.49 0.41 -6.41
N SER A 32 1.18 1.24 -7.40
CA SER A 32 -0.17 1.71 -7.68
C SER A 32 -0.43 1.69 -9.18
N ALA A 33 -1.60 1.23 -9.59
CA ALA A 33 -1.95 1.16 -11.00
C ALA A 33 -2.82 2.33 -11.43
N ASP A 34 -2.47 2.95 -12.56
CA ASP A 34 -3.27 3.99 -13.20
C ASP A 34 -4.56 3.43 -13.83
N ARG A 35 -5.38 4.28 -14.46
CA ARG A 35 -6.63 3.84 -15.10
C ARG A 35 -6.43 2.90 -16.27
N ALA A 36 -5.32 3.00 -16.98
CA ALA A 36 -4.97 2.13 -18.10
C ALA A 36 -4.45 0.76 -17.65
N GLY A 37 -4.01 0.65 -16.41
CA GLY A 37 -3.44 -0.56 -15.83
C GLY A 37 -1.93 -0.59 -15.83
N ASN A 38 -1.23 0.51 -16.19
CA ASN A 38 0.19 0.67 -15.95
C ASN A 38 0.44 0.75 -14.44
N VAL A 39 1.58 0.22 -13.97
CA VAL A 39 1.94 0.26 -12.56
C VAL A 39 3.07 1.25 -12.34
N PHE A 40 2.90 2.11 -11.34
CA PHE A 40 3.95 2.98 -10.83
C PHE A 40 4.38 2.41 -9.48
N PHE A 41 5.69 2.20 -9.30
CA PHE A 41 6.23 1.62 -8.08
C PHE A 41 7.53 2.33 -7.68
N THR A 42 7.84 2.29 -6.41
CA THR A 42 9.00 3.00 -5.87
C THR A 42 10.22 2.07 -5.78
N ASP A 43 11.39 2.60 -6.05
CA ASP A 43 12.68 2.02 -5.68
C ASP A 43 13.30 2.98 -4.66
N GLN A 44 12.86 2.81 -3.43
CA GLN A 44 13.00 3.77 -2.34
C GLN A 44 14.46 4.18 -2.07
N PRO A 45 15.43 3.24 -1.92
CA PRO A 45 16.83 3.64 -1.67
C PRO A 45 17.47 4.39 -2.84
N ASN A 46 17.00 4.18 -4.06
CA ASN A 46 17.48 4.87 -5.25
C ASN A 46 16.77 6.20 -5.53
N ASP A 47 15.82 6.57 -4.66
CA ASP A 47 15.07 7.84 -4.74
C ASP A 47 14.36 8.03 -6.07
N ARG A 48 13.64 7.01 -6.54
CA ARG A 48 12.95 7.04 -7.84
C ARG A 48 11.62 6.30 -7.83
N ILE A 49 10.72 6.74 -8.69
CA ILE A 49 9.49 6.05 -9.06
C ILE A 49 9.68 5.50 -10.48
N MET A 50 9.38 4.22 -10.64
CA MET A 50 9.44 3.48 -11.88
C MET A 50 8.03 3.29 -12.45
N GLU A 51 7.92 3.11 -13.75
CA GLU A 51 6.69 2.74 -14.45
C GLU A 51 6.87 1.37 -15.11
N TYR A 52 5.93 0.46 -14.88
CA TYR A 52 5.74 -0.76 -15.64
C TYR A 52 4.49 -0.60 -16.51
N SER A 53 4.68 -0.47 -17.81
CA SER A 53 3.59 -0.24 -18.77
C SER A 53 2.82 -1.53 -19.07
N ILE A 54 1.58 -1.40 -19.56
CA ILE A 54 0.78 -2.54 -20.06
C ILE A 54 1.45 -3.30 -21.21
N ASP A 55 2.41 -2.67 -21.90
CA ASP A 55 3.22 -3.29 -22.96
C ASP A 55 4.43 -4.07 -22.38
N GLY A 56 4.55 -4.16 -21.07
CA GLY A 56 5.61 -4.91 -20.39
C GLY A 56 6.96 -4.19 -20.29
N LYS A 57 7.03 -2.89 -20.54
CA LYS A 57 8.26 -2.09 -20.43
C LYS A 57 8.40 -1.47 -19.05
N ILE A 58 9.63 -1.45 -18.52
CA ILE A 58 9.97 -0.73 -17.30
C ILE A 58 10.81 0.49 -17.66
N SER A 59 10.46 1.63 -17.07
CA SER A 59 11.19 2.89 -17.25
C SER A 59 11.19 3.72 -15.95
N GLU A 60 12.17 4.61 -15.79
CA GLU A 60 12.17 5.58 -14.71
C GLU A 60 11.15 6.67 -15.02
N TRP A 61 10.14 6.82 -14.13
CA TRP A 61 9.12 7.84 -14.30
C TRP A 61 9.51 9.16 -13.65
N LEU A 62 10.03 9.14 -12.41
CA LEU A 62 10.41 10.35 -11.67
C LEU A 62 11.64 10.10 -10.79
N LYS A 63 12.58 11.08 -10.83
CA LYS A 63 13.73 11.15 -9.94
C LYS A 63 14.20 12.61 -9.83
N PRO A 64 14.47 13.17 -8.59
CA PRO A 64 14.25 12.55 -7.28
C PRO A 64 12.76 12.41 -6.96
N ALA A 65 12.42 11.48 -6.05
CA ALA A 65 11.04 11.14 -5.67
C ALA A 65 10.78 11.26 -4.16
N GLY A 66 11.65 11.94 -3.40
CA GLY A 66 11.55 12.10 -1.94
C GLY A 66 11.69 10.76 -1.19
N ARG A 67 12.40 9.80 -1.78
CA ARG A 67 12.50 8.41 -1.32
C ARG A 67 11.13 7.84 -0.97
N ALA A 68 10.23 8.00 -1.94
CA ALA A 68 8.84 7.58 -1.83
C ALA A 68 8.71 6.12 -1.38
N ASN A 69 7.75 5.86 -0.50
CA ASN A 69 7.35 4.53 -0.08
C ASN A 69 6.00 4.17 -0.72
N GLY A 70 4.90 4.09 0.03
CA GLY A 70 3.58 3.80 -0.50
C GLY A 70 3.05 4.87 -1.45
N THR A 71 2.28 4.44 -2.46
CA THR A 71 1.64 5.33 -3.41
C THR A 71 0.22 4.90 -3.74
N ARG A 72 -0.64 5.85 -4.15
CA ARG A 72 -1.98 5.57 -4.65
C ARG A 72 -2.43 6.63 -5.63
N PHE A 73 -3.01 6.22 -6.77
CA PHE A 73 -3.66 7.16 -7.67
C PHE A 73 -4.98 7.68 -7.10
N ASP A 74 -5.20 8.99 -7.25
CA ASP A 74 -6.51 9.61 -7.07
C ASP A 74 -7.38 9.50 -8.33
N ARG A 75 -8.60 10.02 -8.27
CA ARG A 75 -9.52 9.99 -9.41
C ARG A 75 -9.14 10.95 -10.52
N GLU A 76 -8.39 11.97 -10.25
CA GLU A 76 -7.87 12.96 -11.20
C GLU A 76 -6.63 12.45 -11.94
N GLY A 77 -6.08 11.31 -11.51
CA GLY A 77 -4.87 10.71 -12.08
C GLY A 77 -3.58 11.25 -11.48
N ASN A 78 -3.65 11.97 -10.35
CA ASN A 78 -2.45 12.31 -9.61
C ASN A 78 -2.01 11.13 -8.77
N LEU A 79 -0.70 10.94 -8.62
CA LEU A 79 -0.12 9.94 -7.73
C LEU A 79 0.10 10.57 -6.36
N ILE A 80 -0.65 10.09 -5.36
CA ILE A 80 -0.44 10.43 -3.95
C ILE A 80 0.72 9.59 -3.44
N VAL A 81 1.67 10.21 -2.77
CA VAL A 81 2.97 9.61 -2.46
C VAL A 81 3.37 9.90 -1.02
N CYS A 82 3.74 8.84 -0.30
CA CYS A 82 4.40 8.91 0.99
C CYS A 82 5.88 9.23 0.79
N ALA A 83 6.26 10.52 0.85
CA ALA A 83 7.63 11.01 0.66
C ALA A 83 8.40 10.88 1.99
N ASP A 84 8.82 9.66 2.32
CA ASP A 84 9.38 9.23 3.60
C ASP A 84 10.56 10.12 4.07
N GLU A 85 11.57 10.34 3.22
CA GLU A 85 12.73 11.17 3.60
C GLU A 85 12.38 12.63 3.87
N ASN A 86 11.30 13.11 3.28
CA ASN A 86 10.83 14.49 3.45
C ASN A 86 9.83 14.67 4.59
N ASN A 87 9.42 13.59 5.27
CA ASN A 87 8.36 13.61 6.29
C ASN A 87 7.02 14.16 5.76
N GLN A 88 6.70 13.94 4.48
CA GLN A 88 5.62 14.61 3.78
C GLN A 88 4.71 13.65 3.03
N LEU A 89 3.47 14.07 2.83
CA LEU A 89 2.57 13.48 1.86
C LEU A 89 2.53 14.39 0.62
N TRP A 90 2.74 13.83 -0.55
CA TRP A 90 2.75 14.57 -1.81
C TRP A 90 1.60 14.14 -2.74
N SER A 91 1.25 15.04 -3.67
CA SER A 91 0.48 14.72 -4.87
C SER A 91 1.33 15.08 -6.09
N ILE A 92 1.51 14.11 -6.98
CA ILE A 92 2.32 14.27 -8.20
C ILE A 92 1.39 14.17 -9.40
N SER A 93 1.28 15.26 -10.17
CA SER A 93 0.43 15.27 -11.35
C SER A 93 0.99 14.40 -12.49
N PRO A 94 0.17 14.04 -13.52
CA PRO A 94 0.67 13.35 -14.71
C PRO A 94 1.81 14.08 -15.43
N GLN A 95 1.91 15.40 -15.24
CA GLN A 95 3.01 16.22 -15.78
C GLN A 95 4.22 16.27 -14.83
N LYS A 96 4.25 15.40 -13.81
CA LYS A 96 5.33 15.27 -12.83
C LYS A 96 5.52 16.49 -11.93
N LYS A 97 4.48 17.33 -11.79
CA LYS A 97 4.51 18.47 -10.87
C LYS A 97 4.17 17.96 -9.45
N VAL A 98 5.09 18.16 -8.53
CA VAL A 98 4.91 17.85 -7.11
C VAL A 98 4.18 18.99 -6.41
N SER A 99 3.15 18.64 -5.63
CA SER A 99 2.45 19.49 -4.69
C SER A 99 2.46 18.83 -3.31
N VAL A 100 2.92 19.52 -2.28
CA VAL A 100 2.94 19.00 -0.93
C VAL A 100 1.55 19.12 -0.31
N LEU A 101 1.00 18.00 0.15
CA LEU A 101 -0.34 17.93 0.77
C LEU A 101 -0.28 18.03 2.29
N VAL A 102 0.75 17.48 2.92
CA VAL A 102 0.96 17.47 4.38
C VAL A 102 2.45 17.65 4.64
N THR A 103 2.79 18.63 5.48
CA THR A 103 4.17 18.93 5.91
C THR A 103 4.41 18.53 7.36
N ASP A 104 3.36 18.60 8.19
CA ASP A 104 3.45 18.41 9.64
C ASP A 104 2.07 18.09 10.23
N PHE A 105 2.07 17.70 11.49
CA PHE A 105 0.85 17.63 12.30
C PHE A 105 1.09 18.28 13.66
N GLU A 106 0.26 19.26 14.02
CA GLU A 106 0.37 20.05 15.26
C GLU A 106 1.76 20.72 15.47
N GLY A 107 2.38 21.14 14.36
CA GLY A 107 3.70 21.80 14.36
C GLY A 107 4.89 20.86 14.49
N HIS A 108 4.69 19.54 14.46
CA HIS A 108 5.73 18.52 14.43
C HIS A 108 5.75 17.82 13.08
N LEU A 109 6.95 17.57 12.55
CA LEU A 109 7.09 16.78 11.32
C LEU A 109 6.44 15.39 11.49
N LEU A 110 6.02 14.77 10.41
CA LEU A 110 5.62 13.36 10.41
C LEU A 110 6.83 12.46 10.68
N ASN A 111 6.63 11.24 11.17
CA ASN A 111 7.72 10.27 11.40
C ASN A 111 8.38 9.84 10.08
N GLY A 112 7.58 9.60 9.08
CA GLY A 112 7.89 9.15 7.73
C GLY A 112 6.71 8.40 7.17
N PRO A 113 5.79 9.09 6.45
CA PRO A 113 4.60 8.43 5.88
C PRO A 113 4.99 7.19 5.11
N ASN A 114 4.25 6.10 5.33
CA ASN A 114 4.62 4.80 4.78
C ASN A 114 3.65 4.32 3.71
N ASP A 115 2.37 4.15 4.01
CA ASP A 115 1.39 3.71 3.03
C ASP A 115 0.13 4.59 3.04
N VAL A 116 -0.63 4.57 1.95
CA VAL A 116 -1.72 5.52 1.70
C VAL A 116 -2.89 4.87 0.97
N TRP A 117 -4.10 5.21 1.41
CA TRP A 117 -5.33 4.89 0.70
C TRP A 117 -6.14 6.15 0.42
N VAL A 118 -6.59 6.30 -0.83
CA VAL A 118 -7.37 7.45 -1.31
C VAL A 118 -8.82 7.04 -1.51
N MET A 119 -9.73 7.70 -0.83
CA MET A 119 -11.17 7.51 -0.98
C MET A 119 -11.67 8.05 -2.32
N ALA A 120 -12.82 7.55 -2.72
CA ALA A 120 -13.49 7.97 -3.94
C ALA A 120 -13.85 9.47 -3.99
N ASN A 121 -14.00 10.12 -2.84
CA ASN A 121 -14.28 11.56 -2.72
C ASN A 121 -13.00 12.41 -2.64
N GLY A 122 -11.80 11.78 -2.62
CA GLY A 122 -10.50 12.45 -2.53
C GLY A 122 -9.96 12.58 -1.10
N ASP A 123 -10.67 12.12 -0.09
CA ASP A 123 -10.14 12.00 1.28
C ASP A 123 -9.03 10.95 1.33
N ILE A 124 -8.07 11.15 2.23
CA ILE A 124 -6.87 10.31 2.29
C ILE A 124 -6.68 9.78 3.70
N TYR A 125 -6.45 8.48 3.82
CA TYR A 125 -5.88 7.86 5.01
C TYR A 125 -4.44 7.48 4.73
N PHE A 126 -3.56 7.68 5.71
CA PHE A 126 -2.16 7.27 5.60
C PHE A 126 -1.58 6.85 6.94
N THR A 127 -0.60 5.98 6.88
CA THR A 127 0.14 5.48 8.04
C THR A 127 1.46 6.23 8.19
N ASP A 128 1.87 6.47 9.44
CA ASP A 128 3.08 7.22 9.76
C ASP A 128 3.94 6.50 10.82
N PRO A 129 4.47 5.31 10.50
CA PRO A 129 5.41 4.62 11.37
C PRO A 129 6.79 5.27 11.32
N LEU A 130 7.68 4.86 12.23
CA LEU A 130 9.09 5.18 12.15
C LEU A 130 9.90 3.97 11.65
N TYR A 131 10.46 4.11 10.47
CA TYR A 131 11.47 3.19 9.92
C TYR A 131 12.77 3.96 9.67
N ALA A 132 13.61 4.16 10.67
CA ALA A 132 14.89 4.83 10.49
C ALA A 132 15.72 4.14 9.41
N ARG A 133 16.00 4.85 8.31
CA ARG A 133 16.73 4.32 7.16
C ARG A 133 18.18 4.82 7.17
N LYS A 134 19.13 3.95 6.88
CA LYS A 134 20.57 4.31 6.86
C LYS A 134 20.92 5.37 5.79
N TYR A 135 20.11 5.51 4.77
CA TYR A 135 20.30 6.48 3.70
C TYR A 135 19.62 7.83 3.93
N TRP A 136 18.84 7.99 5.02
CA TRP A 136 18.24 9.28 5.34
C TRP A 136 19.30 10.33 5.63
N LYS A 137 19.05 11.54 5.11
CA LYS A 137 19.84 12.75 5.42
C LYS A 137 19.16 13.64 6.44
N ARG A 138 18.00 13.23 6.95
CA ARG A 138 17.21 13.89 7.99
C ARG A 138 17.46 13.29 9.38
N ASP A 139 16.94 13.93 10.41
CA ASP A 139 16.95 13.39 11.76
C ASP A 139 16.22 12.02 11.79
N PRO A 140 16.88 10.93 12.21
CA PRO A 140 16.29 9.60 12.30
C PRO A 140 15.39 9.41 13.51
N ALA A 141 15.33 10.36 14.46
CA ALA A 141 14.48 10.28 15.63
C ALA A 141 12.99 10.38 15.27
N SER A 142 12.14 9.86 16.15
CA SER A 142 10.70 10.04 16.05
C SER A 142 10.33 11.52 16.12
N GLN A 143 9.55 11.99 15.17
CA GLN A 143 9.12 13.38 15.10
C GLN A 143 7.75 13.58 15.75
N GLN A 144 6.96 12.51 15.86
CA GLN A 144 5.66 12.47 16.53
C GLN A 144 5.75 11.68 17.85
N PRO A 145 4.87 11.95 18.84
CA PRO A 145 4.86 11.20 20.11
C PRO A 145 4.53 9.71 19.96
N GLY A 146 3.97 9.32 18.84
CA GLY A 146 3.59 7.93 18.54
C GLY A 146 3.57 7.65 17.04
N GLN A 147 3.18 6.44 16.69
CA GLN A 147 3.05 5.99 15.31
C GLN A 147 1.56 5.85 15.00
N TYR A 148 1.05 6.70 14.14
CA TYR A 148 -0.38 6.93 14.03
C TYR A 148 -0.93 6.62 12.63
N VAL A 149 -2.26 6.51 12.56
CA VAL A 149 -3.03 6.58 11.33
C VAL A 149 -3.70 7.93 11.25
N TYR A 150 -3.52 8.60 10.12
CA TYR A 150 -4.03 9.92 9.86
C TYR A 150 -5.13 9.91 8.81
N PHE A 151 -5.99 10.90 8.89
CA PHE A 151 -6.98 11.27 7.88
C PHE A 151 -6.73 12.69 7.41
N ARG A 152 -6.81 12.93 6.09
CA ARG A 152 -6.78 14.25 5.47
C ARG A 152 -8.07 14.49 4.70
N ASP A 153 -8.80 15.53 5.08
CA ASP A 153 -10.01 16.00 4.39
C ASP A 153 -9.61 16.69 3.07
N HIS A 154 -10.14 16.22 1.94
CA HIS A 154 -9.84 16.79 0.63
C HIS A 154 -10.37 18.21 0.44
N ARG A 155 -11.47 18.59 1.14
CA ARG A 155 -12.16 19.86 0.96
C ARG A 155 -11.38 21.05 1.51
N ASN A 156 -10.68 20.86 2.61
CA ASN A 156 -9.99 21.94 3.34
C ASN A 156 -8.53 21.62 3.67
N GLY A 157 -8.06 20.41 3.38
CA GLY A 157 -6.71 19.94 3.68
C GLY A 157 -6.45 19.64 5.16
N ALA A 158 -7.46 19.71 6.03
CA ALA A 158 -7.30 19.43 7.45
C ALA A 158 -6.83 18.00 7.69
N VAL A 159 -5.83 17.87 8.55
CA VAL A 159 -5.26 16.58 8.96
C VAL A 159 -5.61 16.31 10.42
N ARG A 160 -5.96 15.07 10.73
CA ARG A 160 -6.15 14.61 12.09
C ARG A 160 -5.72 13.16 12.28
N VAL A 161 -5.34 12.81 13.49
CA VAL A 161 -5.13 11.42 13.88
C VAL A 161 -6.49 10.74 14.04
N VAL A 162 -6.68 9.60 13.39
CA VAL A 162 -7.91 8.80 13.50
C VAL A 162 -7.73 7.55 14.36
N ASP A 163 -6.48 7.09 14.55
CA ASP A 163 -6.16 6.08 15.56
C ASP A 163 -4.72 6.23 16.06
N ARG A 164 -4.55 6.12 17.39
CA ARG A 164 -3.27 6.22 18.12
C ARG A 164 -2.81 4.88 18.70
N GLY A 165 -3.59 3.80 18.51
CA GLY A 165 -3.40 2.51 19.18
C GLY A 165 -2.54 1.52 18.41
N TYR A 166 -1.54 1.98 17.65
CA TYR A 166 -0.64 1.14 16.87
C TYR A 166 0.77 1.07 17.46
N LYS A 167 1.43 -0.07 17.27
CA LYS A 167 2.87 -0.22 17.54
C LYS A 167 3.70 0.22 16.34
N GLN A 168 3.32 -0.22 15.13
CA GLN A 168 3.98 0.14 13.88
C GLN A 168 3.02 -0.05 12.71
N PRO A 169 2.08 0.90 12.47
CA PRO A 169 1.12 0.81 11.39
C PRO A 169 1.84 0.86 10.04
N ASN A 170 1.38 0.06 9.07
CA ASN A 170 2.00 0.01 7.76
C ASN A 170 0.93 -0.09 6.66
N GLY A 171 0.73 -1.23 6.01
CA GLY A 171 -0.22 -1.37 4.92
C GLY A 171 -1.64 -0.90 5.28
N ILE A 172 -2.27 -0.21 4.34
CA ILE A 172 -3.61 0.37 4.50
C ILE A 172 -4.42 0.23 3.22
N VAL A 173 -5.67 -0.24 3.32
CA VAL A 173 -6.60 -0.31 2.19
C VAL A 173 -8.04 -0.19 2.68
N GLY A 174 -8.88 0.50 1.91
CA GLY A 174 -10.31 0.55 2.18
C GLY A 174 -11.14 -0.10 1.08
N THR A 175 -12.39 -0.37 1.40
CA THR A 175 -13.37 -0.86 0.43
C THR A 175 -13.78 0.22 -0.56
N PRO A 176 -14.13 -0.12 -1.83
CA PRO A 176 -14.50 0.86 -2.86
C PRO A 176 -15.71 1.74 -2.49
N ASP A 177 -16.59 1.24 -1.64
CA ASP A 177 -17.75 1.97 -1.15
C ASP A 177 -17.42 2.98 -0.05
N GLY A 178 -16.15 3.01 0.39
CA GLY A 178 -15.67 3.93 1.42
C GLY A 178 -16.20 3.68 2.82
N LYS A 179 -16.68 2.47 3.13
CA LYS A 179 -17.31 2.15 4.42
C LYS A 179 -16.41 1.38 5.37
N THR A 180 -15.39 0.71 4.85
CA THR A 180 -14.51 -0.15 5.66
C THR A 180 -13.04 0.19 5.37
N LEU A 181 -12.24 0.27 6.43
CA LEU A 181 -10.80 0.45 6.34
C LEU A 181 -10.09 -0.72 7.01
N TYR A 182 -9.06 -1.23 6.37
CA TYR A 182 -8.12 -2.21 6.93
C TYR A 182 -6.77 -1.55 7.12
N VAL A 183 -6.16 -1.77 8.29
CA VAL A 183 -4.83 -1.26 8.61
C VAL A 183 -4.02 -2.36 9.28
N ALA A 184 -2.85 -2.65 8.74
CA ALA A 184 -1.91 -3.60 9.31
C ALA A 184 -1.01 -2.93 10.35
N ASP A 185 -0.77 -3.63 11.45
CA ASP A 185 0.23 -3.31 12.46
C ASP A 185 1.32 -4.39 12.44
N ILE A 186 2.45 -4.08 11.80
CA ILE A 186 3.58 -5.03 11.76
C ILE A 186 4.11 -5.27 13.17
N GLY A 187 4.19 -4.23 13.99
CA GLY A 187 4.70 -4.32 15.36
C GLY A 187 3.81 -5.14 16.31
N ASP A 188 2.51 -5.26 16.02
CA ASP A 188 1.56 -6.07 16.80
C ASP A 188 1.21 -7.42 16.12
N HIS A 189 1.74 -7.68 14.92
CA HIS A 189 1.44 -8.87 14.12
C HIS A 189 -0.05 -9.09 13.90
N LYS A 190 -0.79 -8.00 13.63
CA LYS A 190 -2.24 -8.00 13.40
C LYS A 190 -2.63 -7.06 12.28
N THR A 191 -3.73 -7.36 11.63
CA THR A 191 -4.46 -6.40 10.80
C THR A 191 -5.77 -6.09 11.51
N TYR A 192 -6.12 -4.81 11.56
CA TYR A 192 -7.36 -4.31 12.14
C TYR A 192 -8.31 -3.86 11.05
N VAL A 193 -9.61 -3.95 11.34
CA VAL A 193 -10.67 -3.47 10.47
C VAL A 193 -11.55 -2.49 11.22
N TYR A 194 -12.03 -1.46 10.50
CA TYR A 194 -12.83 -0.34 11.02
C TYR A 194 -14.05 -0.10 10.14
N THR A 195 -15.07 0.50 10.75
CA THR A 195 -16.15 1.19 10.05
C THR A 195 -15.74 2.65 9.85
N ILE A 196 -15.82 3.15 8.61
CA ILE A 196 -15.61 4.55 8.29
C ILE A 196 -16.95 5.27 8.46
N GLN A 197 -16.96 6.34 9.26
CA GLN A 197 -18.10 7.20 9.48
C GLN A 197 -18.12 8.37 8.49
N ASP A 198 -19.27 9.03 8.35
CA ASP A 198 -19.35 10.30 7.63
C ASP A 198 -18.33 11.30 8.21
N GLY A 199 -17.54 11.93 7.33
CA GLY A 199 -16.47 12.82 7.74
C GLY A 199 -15.14 12.14 8.06
N GLY A 200 -15.05 10.80 7.93
CA GLY A 200 -13.78 10.06 7.94
C GLY A 200 -13.30 9.62 9.33
N ASP A 201 -14.14 9.67 10.37
CA ASP A 201 -13.81 9.06 11.67
C ASP A 201 -13.90 7.54 11.59
N LEU A 202 -13.05 6.86 12.37
CA LEU A 202 -13.01 5.40 12.45
C LEU A 202 -13.69 4.90 13.72
N THR A 203 -14.57 3.90 13.56
CA THR A 203 -15.26 3.22 14.69
C THR A 203 -15.12 1.72 14.57
N ASP A 204 -15.60 0.99 15.57
CA ASP A 204 -15.69 -0.48 15.56
C ASP A 204 -14.36 -1.19 15.30
N ARG A 205 -13.26 -0.63 15.82
CA ARG A 205 -11.94 -1.27 15.71
C ARG A 205 -11.99 -2.69 16.23
N ARG A 206 -11.65 -3.65 15.38
CA ARG A 206 -11.53 -5.05 15.78
C ARG A 206 -10.39 -5.75 15.00
N PRO A 207 -9.79 -6.80 15.55
CA PRO A 207 -8.87 -7.63 14.78
C PRO A 207 -9.58 -8.23 13.55
N PHE A 208 -8.92 -8.13 12.40
CA PHE A 208 -9.33 -8.81 11.17
C PHE A 208 -8.64 -10.16 11.06
N CYS A 209 -7.31 -10.20 11.22
CA CYS A 209 -6.53 -11.43 11.24
C CYS A 209 -5.27 -11.27 12.11
N ALA A 210 -4.67 -12.42 12.49
CA ALA A 210 -3.44 -12.50 13.29
C ALA A 210 -2.19 -12.46 12.38
N MET A 211 -2.12 -11.45 11.50
CA MET A 211 -1.00 -11.18 10.61
C MET A 211 -0.86 -9.67 10.41
N GLY A 212 0.34 -9.12 10.61
CA GLY A 212 0.71 -7.79 10.14
C GLY A 212 1.08 -7.84 8.66
N SER A 213 1.16 -6.69 8.00
CA SER A 213 1.50 -6.61 6.60
C SER A 213 2.31 -5.36 6.30
N ASP A 214 3.26 -5.46 5.37
CA ASP A 214 3.95 -4.29 4.83
C ASP A 214 2.99 -3.49 3.93
N GLY A 215 2.59 -4.04 2.79
CA GLY A 215 1.55 -3.48 1.96
C GLY A 215 0.29 -4.35 1.90
N MET A 216 -0.78 -3.85 1.31
CA MET A 216 -2.00 -4.61 1.10
C MET A 216 -2.84 -4.12 -0.07
N THR A 217 -3.67 -5.02 -0.61
CA THR A 217 -4.68 -4.67 -1.63
C THR A 217 -5.95 -5.49 -1.42
N ILE A 218 -6.99 -5.16 -2.20
CA ILE A 218 -8.32 -5.79 -2.13
C ILE A 218 -8.80 -6.14 -3.53
N ASP A 219 -9.51 -7.25 -3.68
CA ASP A 219 -10.19 -7.63 -4.93
C ASP A 219 -11.70 -7.30 -4.91
N GLU A 220 -12.35 -7.54 -6.03
CA GLU A 220 -13.78 -7.29 -6.23
C GLU A 220 -14.70 -8.15 -5.34
N GLN A 221 -14.19 -9.26 -4.81
CA GLN A 221 -14.91 -10.13 -3.87
C GLN A 221 -14.71 -9.69 -2.41
N GLY A 222 -13.88 -8.66 -2.17
CA GLY A 222 -13.54 -8.16 -0.86
C GLY A 222 -12.44 -8.96 -0.17
N ASN A 223 -11.74 -9.86 -0.87
CA ASN A 223 -10.60 -10.56 -0.29
C ASN A 223 -9.44 -9.59 -0.10
N ILE A 224 -8.77 -9.69 1.04
CA ILE A 224 -7.65 -8.84 1.43
C ILE A 224 -6.34 -9.61 1.24
N TYR A 225 -5.42 -9.01 0.52
CA TYR A 225 -4.10 -9.54 0.22
C TYR A 225 -3.07 -8.87 1.11
N LEU A 226 -2.38 -9.63 1.92
CA LEU A 226 -1.34 -9.17 2.85
C LEU A 226 0.03 -9.65 2.41
N THR A 227 1.04 -8.80 2.56
CA THR A 227 2.43 -9.09 2.21
C THR A 227 3.32 -9.38 3.42
N GLY A 228 4.51 -9.90 3.14
CA GLY A 228 5.52 -10.29 4.12
C GLY A 228 6.33 -11.45 3.57
N LYS A 229 6.11 -12.68 4.03
CA LYS A 229 6.64 -13.88 3.39
C LYS A 229 5.66 -14.32 2.30
N GLY A 230 5.89 -13.88 1.06
CA GLY A 230 4.94 -14.05 -0.03
C GLY A 230 3.69 -13.18 0.15
N VAL A 231 2.58 -13.61 -0.45
CA VAL A 231 1.28 -12.94 -0.35
C VAL A 231 0.27 -13.90 0.26
N THR A 232 -0.33 -13.52 1.39
CA THR A 232 -1.39 -14.30 2.04
C THR A 232 -2.73 -13.64 1.80
N VAL A 233 -3.73 -14.42 1.38
CA VAL A 233 -5.05 -13.91 1.03
C VAL A 233 -6.09 -14.33 2.06
N PHE A 234 -6.86 -13.37 2.53
CA PHE A 234 -7.94 -13.57 3.50
C PHE A 234 -9.28 -13.19 2.90
N ASP A 235 -10.31 -13.98 3.15
CA ASP A 235 -11.68 -13.61 2.80
C ASP A 235 -12.21 -12.46 3.71
N PRO A 236 -13.35 -11.84 3.40
CA PRO A 236 -13.91 -10.75 4.21
C PRO A 236 -14.17 -11.10 5.68
N SER A 237 -14.21 -12.38 6.04
CA SER A 237 -14.36 -12.84 7.43
C SER A 237 -13.04 -12.89 8.20
N GLY A 238 -11.89 -12.69 7.52
CA GLY A 238 -10.55 -12.82 8.11
C GLY A 238 -10.02 -14.26 8.10
N ARG A 239 -10.65 -15.17 7.36
CA ARG A 239 -10.15 -16.53 7.17
C ARG A 239 -9.16 -16.57 6.00
N GLN A 240 -7.99 -17.14 6.20
CA GLN A 240 -7.04 -17.37 5.12
C GLN A 240 -7.62 -18.35 4.08
N ILE A 241 -7.57 -17.95 2.80
CA ILE A 241 -8.11 -18.73 1.67
C ILE A 241 -7.03 -19.11 0.65
N ASP A 242 -5.91 -18.37 0.57
CA ASP A 242 -4.84 -18.66 -0.38
C ASP A 242 -3.48 -18.17 0.12
N HIS A 243 -2.40 -18.62 -0.54
CA HIS A 243 -1.04 -18.12 -0.34
C HIS A 243 -0.26 -18.19 -1.66
N ILE A 244 0.38 -17.11 -2.04
CA ILE A 244 1.20 -17.00 -3.25
C ILE A 244 2.66 -16.90 -2.82
N ASP A 245 3.42 -17.96 -3.09
CA ASP A 245 4.85 -17.99 -2.80
C ASP A 245 5.63 -17.04 -3.72
N ILE A 246 6.50 -16.20 -3.13
CA ILE A 246 7.43 -15.34 -3.85
C ILE A 246 8.85 -15.71 -3.43
N GLN A 247 9.72 -15.92 -4.41
CA GLN A 247 11.09 -16.37 -4.18
C GLN A 247 12.03 -15.19 -3.85
N GLU A 248 11.63 -14.39 -2.84
CA GLU A 248 12.40 -13.26 -2.31
C GLU A 248 12.34 -13.27 -0.78
N PRO A 249 13.34 -12.72 -0.09
CA PRO A 249 13.36 -12.66 1.37
C PRO A 249 12.16 -11.93 1.98
N TRP A 250 11.65 -10.92 1.26
CA TRP A 250 10.54 -10.08 1.71
C TRP A 250 9.67 -9.63 0.54
N THR A 251 8.37 -9.77 0.67
CA THR A 251 7.38 -9.17 -0.22
C THR A 251 6.86 -7.91 0.44
N ALA A 252 7.12 -6.77 -0.18
CA ALA A 252 6.84 -5.49 0.44
C ALA A 252 5.41 -5.01 0.17
N ASN A 253 5.00 -4.92 -1.11
CA ASN A 253 3.70 -4.35 -1.44
C ASN A 253 3.16 -4.92 -2.77
N LEU A 254 1.90 -4.64 -3.10
CA LEU A 254 1.25 -5.21 -4.27
C LEU A 254 0.06 -4.36 -4.75
N THR A 255 -0.28 -4.51 -6.04
CA THR A 255 -1.47 -3.88 -6.62
C THR A 255 -2.03 -4.71 -7.77
N PHE A 256 -3.34 -4.68 -7.97
CA PHE A 256 -3.94 -5.21 -9.19
C PHE A 256 -3.69 -4.29 -10.37
N CYS A 257 -3.34 -4.86 -11.52
CA CYS A 257 -2.92 -4.12 -12.72
C CYS A 257 -3.42 -4.76 -14.02
N GLY A 258 -2.98 -4.19 -15.14
CA GLY A 258 -3.44 -4.55 -16.47
C GLY A 258 -4.80 -3.95 -16.81
N PRO A 259 -5.19 -3.94 -18.09
CA PRO A 259 -6.43 -3.30 -18.56
C PRO A 259 -7.69 -3.83 -17.88
N ASN A 260 -7.70 -5.11 -17.53
CA ASN A 260 -8.81 -5.78 -16.88
C ASN A 260 -8.67 -5.88 -15.36
N ARG A 261 -7.56 -5.39 -14.76
CA ARG A 261 -7.28 -5.56 -13.32
C ARG A 261 -7.25 -7.03 -12.87
N ASP A 262 -6.86 -7.94 -13.75
CA ASP A 262 -6.78 -9.38 -13.53
C ASP A 262 -5.34 -9.91 -13.46
N GLN A 263 -4.39 -8.99 -13.23
CA GLN A 263 -3.01 -9.28 -12.92
C GLN A 263 -2.65 -8.67 -11.58
N LEU A 264 -1.88 -9.39 -10.78
CA LEU A 264 -1.33 -8.87 -9.53
C LEU A 264 0.15 -8.56 -9.74
N PHE A 265 0.51 -7.27 -9.63
CA PHE A 265 1.88 -6.80 -9.58
C PHE A 265 2.36 -6.85 -8.14
N ILE A 266 3.56 -7.40 -7.92
CA ILE A 266 4.11 -7.65 -6.58
C ILE A 266 5.52 -7.07 -6.52
N ALA A 267 5.73 -6.13 -5.60
CA ALA A 267 7.02 -5.58 -5.24
C ALA A 267 7.63 -6.46 -4.13
N ALA A 268 8.82 -6.99 -4.36
CA ALA A 268 9.46 -7.92 -3.44
C ALA A 268 10.98 -7.72 -3.42
N SER A 269 11.49 -7.21 -2.30
CA SER A 269 12.93 -6.95 -2.11
C SER A 269 13.52 -6.14 -3.28
N LYS A 270 14.41 -6.73 -4.07
CA LYS A 270 15.05 -6.09 -5.23
C LYS A 270 14.35 -6.39 -6.56
N SER A 271 13.21 -7.05 -6.51
CA SER A 271 12.54 -7.62 -7.69
C SER A 271 11.08 -7.20 -7.77
N VAL A 272 10.52 -7.32 -8.96
CA VAL A 272 9.08 -7.18 -9.20
C VAL A 272 8.55 -8.37 -9.99
N TYR A 273 7.33 -8.78 -9.66
CA TYR A 273 6.67 -9.94 -10.24
C TYR A 273 5.29 -9.59 -10.76
N VAL A 274 4.79 -10.39 -11.69
CA VAL A 274 3.39 -10.37 -12.12
C VAL A 274 2.83 -11.79 -12.10
N VAL A 275 1.60 -11.94 -11.63
CA VAL A 275 0.85 -13.19 -11.70
C VAL A 275 -0.56 -12.95 -12.22
N LYS A 276 -1.06 -13.84 -13.10
CA LYS A 276 -2.44 -13.79 -13.60
C LYS A 276 -3.40 -14.28 -12.52
N MET A 277 -4.43 -13.48 -12.27
CA MET A 277 -5.45 -13.76 -11.27
C MET A 277 -6.74 -14.25 -11.92
N ARG A 278 -7.55 -14.95 -11.13
CA ARG A 278 -8.90 -15.38 -11.48
C ARG A 278 -9.93 -14.29 -11.14
N VAL A 279 -9.60 -13.45 -10.19
CA VAL A 279 -10.39 -12.34 -9.67
C VAL A 279 -9.85 -11.02 -10.21
N HIS A 280 -10.61 -9.96 -10.06
CA HIS A 280 -10.22 -8.62 -10.50
C HIS A 280 -9.99 -7.70 -9.29
N GLY A 281 -9.03 -6.80 -9.42
CA GLY A 281 -8.86 -5.72 -8.45
C GLY A 281 -9.97 -4.69 -8.57
N VAL A 282 -10.25 -4.01 -7.46
CA VAL A 282 -11.18 -2.87 -7.41
C VAL A 282 -10.61 -1.64 -8.11
N ARG A 283 -11.51 -0.72 -8.56
CA ARG A 283 -11.16 0.55 -9.22
C ARG A 283 -11.27 1.73 -8.27
#